data_870767f59386d00da75a636b99fc0946
#
_entry.id   870767f59386d00da75a636b99fc0946
#
_cell.length_a   1.000
_cell.length_b   1.000
_cell.length_c   1.000
_cell.angle_alpha   90.00
_cell.angle_beta   90.00
_cell.angle_gamma   90.00
#
_symmetry.space_group_name_H-M   'P 1'
#
loop_
_entity.id
_entity.type
_entity.pdbx_description
1 polymer ?
#
loop_
_entity_poly.entity_id
_entity_poly.type
_entity_poly.pdbx_seq_one_letter_code
_entity_poly.pdbx_strand_id
1 'polypeptide(L)'
;MGISAVNTGNNLIYLIVSALLGFMGISGYFGKNNLSKIYVFIEFPQEIYANTSFPVKIIIKNKKRLLPIFLLRLHIAGHSVLFPYADAKSEITKYINIVIPKRGQHTIRDIYISSVFPFNFFTFYINFAVIIKNKINETLFNKSKSKYI
;
A
#
# COMPACT_ATOMS: atom_id res chain seq x y z
N MET A 1 -51.41 18.99 6.38
CA MET A 1 -50.70 17.66 6.34
C MET A 1 -49.86 17.45 5.09
N GLY A 2 -50.09 18.06 3.93
CA GLY A 2 -49.26 17.88 2.73
C GLY A 2 -47.84 18.41 2.78
N ILE A 3 -47.55 19.49 3.50
CA ILE A 3 -46.25 20.14 3.62
C ILE A 3 -45.25 19.28 4.43
N SER A 4 -45.73 18.55 5.43
CA SER A 4 -44.90 17.66 6.24
C SER A 4 -44.39 16.43 5.46
N ALA A 5 -45.18 15.91 4.51
CA ALA A 5 -44.82 14.77 3.68
C ALA A 5 -43.70 15.11 2.66
N VAL A 6 -43.74 16.32 2.09
CA VAL A 6 -42.72 16.81 1.15
C VAL A 6 -41.39 17.08 1.90
N ASN A 7 -41.48 17.58 3.11
CA ASN A 7 -40.31 17.85 3.92
C ASN A 7 -39.62 16.53 4.45
N THR A 8 -40.41 15.49 4.68
CA THR A 8 -39.89 14.19 5.13
C THR A 8 -39.07 13.50 4.05
N GLY A 9 -39.46 13.59 2.79
CA GLY A 9 -38.68 13.02 1.69
C GLY A 9 -37.35 13.71 1.48
N ASN A 10 -37.31 15.04 1.58
CA ASN A 10 -36.05 15.79 1.52
C ASN A 10 -35.12 15.51 2.70
N ASN A 11 -35.66 15.38 3.92
CA ASN A 11 -34.87 15.04 5.10
C ASN A 11 -34.18 13.67 4.99
N LEU A 12 -34.84 12.69 4.41
CA LEU A 12 -34.23 11.37 4.19
C LEU A 12 -33.07 11.42 3.20
N ILE A 13 -33.20 12.18 2.13
CA ILE A 13 -32.13 12.38 1.14
C ILE A 13 -30.93 13.07 1.80
N TYR A 14 -31.13 14.14 2.57
CA TYR A 14 -30.06 14.82 3.29
C TYR A 14 -29.37 13.91 4.29
N LEU A 15 -30.12 13.06 4.98
CA LEU A 15 -29.58 12.08 5.92
C LEU A 15 -28.70 11.04 5.20
N ILE A 16 -29.15 10.51 4.06
CA ILE A 16 -28.38 9.56 3.24
C ILE A 16 -27.10 10.22 2.72
N VAL A 17 -27.21 11.42 2.15
CA VAL A 17 -26.06 12.14 1.60
C VAL A 17 -25.04 12.46 2.69
N SER A 18 -25.49 12.95 3.85
CA SER A 18 -24.60 13.25 4.96
C SER A 18 -23.91 12.00 5.53
N ALA A 19 -24.62 10.87 5.59
CA ALA A 19 -24.04 9.59 5.97
C ALA A 19 -22.96 9.15 4.97
N LEU A 20 -23.22 9.22 3.67
CA LEU A 20 -22.25 8.89 2.63
C LEU A 20 -21.02 9.78 2.69
N LEU A 21 -21.20 11.09 2.85
CA LEU A 21 -20.07 12.02 3.02
C LEU A 21 -19.26 11.73 4.28
N GLY A 22 -19.92 11.38 5.39
CA GLY A 22 -19.27 10.94 6.61
C GLY A 22 -18.43 9.67 6.39
N PHE A 23 -18.98 8.67 5.71
CA PHE A 23 -18.25 7.45 5.33
C PHE A 23 -17.04 7.74 4.43
N MET A 24 -17.18 8.64 3.46
CA MET A 24 -16.07 9.04 2.61
C MET A 24 -14.96 9.73 3.41
N GLY A 25 -15.32 10.65 4.31
CA GLY A 25 -14.35 11.33 5.17
C GLY A 25 -13.60 10.35 6.08
N ILE A 26 -14.31 9.43 6.72
CA ILE A 26 -13.74 8.38 7.56
C ILE A 26 -12.83 7.48 6.72
N SER A 27 -13.27 7.05 5.53
CA SER A 27 -12.48 6.22 4.62
C SER A 27 -11.17 6.91 4.22
N GLY A 28 -11.21 8.21 3.91
CA GLY A 28 -10.02 8.99 3.60
C GLY A 28 -9.01 9.04 4.75
N TYR A 29 -9.50 9.31 5.96
CA TYR A 29 -8.67 9.38 7.15
C TYR A 29 -8.01 8.03 7.48
N PHE A 30 -8.79 6.95 7.53
CA PHE A 30 -8.26 5.62 7.85
C PHE A 30 -7.35 5.08 6.74
N GLY A 31 -7.67 5.32 5.47
CA GLY A 31 -6.84 4.91 4.35
C GLY A 31 -5.46 5.56 4.37
N LYS A 32 -5.39 6.87 4.61
CA LYS A 32 -4.12 7.59 4.79
C LYS A 32 -3.34 7.06 6.00
N ASN A 33 -4.02 6.82 7.11
CA ASN A 33 -3.39 6.31 8.32
C ASN A 33 -2.95 4.85 8.16
N ASN A 34 -3.64 4.06 7.34
CA ASN A 34 -3.27 2.68 7.05
C ASN A 34 -1.87 2.58 6.43
N LEU A 35 -1.49 3.50 5.56
CA LEU A 35 -0.16 3.56 4.92
C LEU A 35 0.89 4.33 5.74
N SER A 36 0.53 4.95 6.86
CA SER A 36 1.48 5.70 7.68
C SER A 36 2.38 4.76 8.50
N LYS A 37 3.63 5.17 8.77
CA LYS A 37 4.60 4.47 9.62
C LYS A 37 4.83 3.00 9.22
N ILE A 38 4.76 2.72 7.91
CA ILE A 38 5.11 1.43 7.32
C ILE A 38 6.52 1.54 6.76
N TYR A 39 7.33 0.52 7.03
CA TYR A 39 8.67 0.37 6.46
C TYR A 39 8.70 -0.89 5.63
N VAL A 40 9.25 -0.78 4.44
CA VAL A 40 9.42 -1.90 3.52
C VAL A 40 10.89 -2.12 3.28
N PHE A 41 11.32 -3.34 3.46
CA PHE A 41 12.66 -3.79 3.15
C PHE A 41 12.56 -4.84 2.04
N ILE A 42 13.43 -4.72 1.06
CA ILE A 42 13.51 -5.64 -0.06
C ILE A 42 14.94 -6.18 -0.09
N GLU A 43 15.07 -7.47 0.15
CA GLU A 43 16.34 -8.17 0.14
C GLU A 43 16.45 -9.02 -1.13
N PHE A 44 17.52 -8.79 -1.89
CA PHE A 44 17.86 -9.57 -3.07
C PHE A 44 18.91 -10.61 -2.72
N PRO A 45 18.92 -11.78 -3.38
CA PRO A 45 19.99 -12.77 -3.19
C PRO A 45 21.34 -12.19 -3.63
N GLN A 46 22.40 -12.75 -3.07
CA GLN A 46 23.79 -12.29 -3.34
C GLN A 46 24.19 -12.49 -4.81
N GLU A 47 23.68 -13.54 -5.43
CA GLU A 47 23.93 -13.88 -6.82
C GLU A 47 22.62 -13.87 -7.61
N ILE A 48 22.61 -13.12 -8.68
CA ILE A 48 21.47 -12.98 -9.60
C ILE A 48 21.94 -13.32 -10.99
N TYR A 49 21.36 -14.37 -11.57
CA TYR A 49 21.63 -14.80 -12.93
C TYR A 49 20.57 -14.24 -13.88
N ALA A 50 21.02 -13.70 -15.03
CA ALA A 50 20.08 -13.25 -16.04
C ALA A 50 19.24 -14.40 -16.59
N ASN A 51 17.98 -14.14 -16.92
CA ASN A 51 17.00 -15.12 -17.39
C ASN A 51 16.66 -16.26 -16.40
N THR A 52 17.09 -16.14 -15.15
CA THR A 52 16.78 -17.14 -14.12
C THR A 52 15.86 -16.51 -13.08
N SER A 53 14.86 -17.27 -12.64
CA SER A 53 13.97 -16.87 -11.56
C SER A 53 14.72 -16.94 -10.23
N PHE A 54 14.66 -15.86 -9.47
CA PHE A 54 15.26 -15.80 -8.13
C PHE A 54 14.27 -15.26 -7.10
N PRO A 55 14.33 -15.75 -5.85
CA PRO A 55 13.45 -15.29 -4.79
C PRO A 55 13.90 -13.93 -4.27
N VAL A 56 12.98 -13.00 -4.20
CA VAL A 56 13.15 -11.71 -3.53
C VAL A 56 12.36 -11.74 -2.23
N LYS A 57 13.04 -11.45 -1.13
CA LYS A 57 12.43 -11.39 0.20
C LYS A 57 11.92 -9.99 0.46
N ILE A 58 10.66 -9.89 0.79
CA ILE A 58 9.97 -8.64 1.11
C ILE A 58 9.57 -8.69 2.57
N ILE A 59 10.02 -7.68 3.31
CA ILE A 59 9.75 -7.54 4.73
C ILE A 59 8.97 -6.25 4.94
N ILE A 60 7.80 -6.35 5.54
CA ILE A 60 6.99 -5.19 5.90
C ILE A 60 6.97 -5.08 7.42
N LYS A 61 7.44 -3.93 7.94
CA LYS A 61 7.40 -3.61 9.37
C LYS A 61 6.34 -2.56 9.66
N ASN A 62 5.41 -2.92 10.52
CA ASN A 62 4.42 -2.00 11.05
C ASN A 62 4.93 -1.35 12.34
N LYS A 63 5.36 -0.09 12.28
CA LYS A 63 5.79 0.66 13.49
C LYS A 63 4.66 1.41 14.19
N LYS A 64 3.42 1.20 13.81
CA LYS A 64 2.29 1.78 14.53
C LYS A 64 2.18 1.19 15.93
N ARG A 65 1.74 2.02 16.87
CA ARG A 65 1.67 1.62 18.28
C ARG A 65 0.43 0.77 18.59
N LEU A 66 -0.69 1.10 17.97
CA LEU A 66 -2.01 0.53 18.30
C LEU A 66 -2.78 0.02 17.09
N LEU A 67 -2.47 0.51 15.88
CA LEU A 67 -3.28 0.19 14.70
C LEU A 67 -2.60 -0.87 13.83
N PRO A 68 -3.32 -1.93 13.49
CA PRO A 68 -2.88 -2.88 12.48
C PRO A 68 -2.89 -2.26 11.08
N ILE A 69 -2.33 -2.97 10.12
CA ILE A 69 -2.37 -2.66 8.70
C ILE A 69 -3.31 -3.65 8.04
N PHE A 70 -4.15 -3.15 7.13
CA PHE A 70 -5.09 -3.96 6.37
C PHE A 70 -4.89 -3.79 4.87
N LEU A 71 -5.08 -4.88 4.12
CA LEU A 71 -5.17 -4.92 2.65
C LEU A 71 -4.07 -4.12 1.94
N LEU A 72 -2.83 -4.30 2.37
CA LEU A 72 -1.69 -3.66 1.78
C LEU A 72 -1.19 -4.50 0.60
N ARG A 73 -1.04 -3.87 -0.56
CA ARG A 73 -0.53 -4.49 -1.78
C ARG A 73 0.77 -3.80 -2.20
N LEU A 74 1.84 -4.58 -2.26
CA LEU A 74 3.12 -4.14 -2.81
C LEU A 74 3.20 -4.53 -4.27
N HIS A 75 3.56 -3.56 -5.12
CA HIS A 75 3.86 -3.75 -6.53
C HIS A 75 5.35 -3.61 -6.75
N ILE A 76 5.95 -4.56 -7.46
CA ILE A 76 7.38 -4.57 -7.78
C ILE A 76 7.62 -5.28 -9.11
N ALA A 77 8.29 -4.63 -10.05
CA ALA A 77 8.68 -5.21 -11.34
C ALA A 77 7.52 -5.93 -12.07
N GLY A 78 6.31 -5.38 -12.07
CA GLY A 78 5.12 -5.98 -12.68
C GLY A 78 4.42 -7.06 -11.85
N HIS A 79 5.00 -7.46 -10.72
CA HIS A 79 4.37 -8.40 -9.78
C HIS A 79 3.67 -7.67 -8.65
N SER A 80 2.62 -8.26 -8.10
CA SER A 80 1.93 -7.71 -6.94
C SER A 80 1.80 -8.75 -5.82
N VAL A 81 2.07 -8.31 -4.60
CA VAL A 81 1.98 -9.14 -3.40
C VAL A 81 1.02 -8.51 -2.42
N LEU A 82 -0.01 -9.26 -2.04
CA LEU A 82 -0.99 -8.82 -1.05
C LEU A 82 -0.56 -9.23 0.36
N PHE A 83 -0.59 -8.27 1.27
CA PHE A 83 -0.47 -8.46 2.71
C PHE A 83 -1.82 -8.13 3.33
N PRO A 84 -2.65 -9.16 3.63
CA PRO A 84 -4.03 -8.93 4.07
C PRO A 84 -4.09 -8.22 5.41
N TYR A 85 -3.18 -8.56 6.32
CA TYR A 85 -3.17 -8.08 7.69
C TYR A 85 -1.76 -8.07 8.27
N ALA A 86 -1.45 -7.04 9.05
CA ALA A 86 -0.24 -6.97 9.86
C ALA A 86 -0.54 -6.29 11.20
N ASP A 87 -0.26 -6.97 12.30
CA ASP A 87 -0.44 -6.42 13.64
C ASP A 87 0.37 -5.15 13.89
N ALA A 88 -0.03 -4.40 14.91
CA ALA A 88 0.77 -3.29 15.43
C ALA A 88 2.13 -3.82 15.92
N LYS A 89 3.20 -3.09 15.64
CA LYS A 89 4.59 -3.45 15.99
C LYS A 89 5.05 -4.82 15.48
N SER A 90 4.44 -5.34 14.43
CA SER A 90 4.77 -6.63 13.83
C SER A 90 5.59 -6.47 12.55
N GLU A 91 6.18 -7.60 12.16
CA GLU A 91 6.92 -7.75 10.92
C GLU A 91 6.38 -8.94 10.16
N ILE A 92 6.12 -8.76 8.86
CA ILE A 92 5.67 -9.83 7.97
C ILE A 92 6.63 -9.96 6.81
N THR A 93 7.02 -11.21 6.53
CA THR A 93 7.90 -11.56 5.42
C THR A 93 7.14 -12.34 4.38
N LYS A 94 7.34 -11.98 3.09
CA LYS A 94 6.90 -12.78 1.93
C LYS A 94 8.01 -12.86 0.90
N TYR A 95 7.97 -13.91 0.10
CA TYR A 95 8.90 -14.14 -1.00
C TYR A 95 8.15 -14.04 -2.32
N ILE A 96 8.77 -13.41 -3.32
CA ILE A 96 8.31 -13.41 -4.70
C ILE A 96 9.46 -13.81 -5.61
N ASN A 97 9.13 -14.49 -6.69
CA ASN A 97 10.09 -14.83 -7.72
C ASN A 97 10.08 -13.76 -8.82
N ILE A 98 11.25 -13.21 -9.11
CA ILE A 98 11.46 -12.21 -10.16
C ILE A 98 12.45 -12.75 -11.17
N VAL A 99 12.26 -12.41 -12.46
CA VAL A 99 13.19 -12.71 -13.55
C VAL A 99 13.73 -11.40 -14.10
N ILE A 100 15.04 -11.28 -14.20
CA ILE A 100 15.71 -10.15 -14.87
C ILE A 100 16.28 -10.65 -16.20
N PRO A 101 15.79 -10.11 -17.36
CA PRO A 101 16.16 -10.68 -18.66
C PRO A 101 17.57 -10.35 -19.12
N LYS A 102 18.18 -9.28 -18.62
CA LYS A 102 19.51 -8.80 -19.08
C LYS A 102 20.51 -8.70 -17.94
N ARG A 103 21.80 -8.88 -18.26
CA ARG A 103 22.90 -8.63 -17.33
C ARG A 103 23.17 -7.11 -17.19
N GLY A 104 23.70 -6.70 -16.05
CA GLY A 104 24.10 -5.32 -15.78
C GLY A 104 23.40 -4.69 -14.60
N GLN A 105 23.56 -3.38 -14.43
CA GLN A 105 22.89 -2.62 -13.37
C GLN A 105 21.44 -2.38 -13.78
N HIS A 106 20.53 -2.85 -12.96
CA HIS A 106 19.10 -2.64 -13.13
C HIS A 106 18.55 -1.72 -12.05
N THR A 107 17.73 -0.76 -12.46
CA THR A 107 16.97 0.09 -11.55
C THR A 107 15.50 -0.31 -11.66
N ILE A 108 14.93 -0.83 -10.59
CA ILE A 108 13.50 -1.07 -10.51
C ILE A 108 12.86 0.22 -10.02
N ARG A 109 12.15 0.92 -10.90
CA ARG A 109 11.49 2.20 -10.59
C ARG A 109 10.03 2.03 -10.17
N ASP A 110 9.39 0.96 -10.64
CA ASP A 110 7.96 0.72 -10.44
C ASP A 110 7.74 -0.09 -9.15
N ILE A 111 8.14 0.49 -8.02
CA ILE A 111 7.86 -0.07 -6.71
C ILE A 111 6.93 0.89 -6.00
N TYR A 112 5.74 0.42 -5.71
CA TYR A 112 4.78 1.18 -4.92
C TYR A 112 3.93 0.28 -4.04
N ILE A 113 3.47 0.84 -2.93
CA ILE A 113 2.50 0.20 -2.05
C ILE A 113 1.17 0.89 -2.26
N SER A 114 0.14 0.11 -2.38
CA SER A 114 -1.24 0.58 -2.44
C SER A 114 -2.08 -0.03 -1.33
N SER A 115 -3.12 0.68 -0.93
CA SER A 115 -4.15 0.18 -0.03
C SER A 115 -5.49 0.77 -0.42
N VAL A 116 -6.52 -0.07 -0.39
CA VAL A 116 -7.91 0.30 -0.65
C VAL A 116 -8.77 0.29 0.62
N PHE A 117 -8.11 0.14 1.76
CA PHE A 117 -8.77 0.11 3.07
C PHE A 117 -9.32 1.51 3.44
N PRO A 118 -10.48 1.61 4.11
CA PRO A 118 -11.36 0.51 4.55
C PRO A 118 -12.43 0.11 3.53
N PHE A 119 -12.94 0.98 2.68
CA PHE A 119 -14.14 0.74 1.86
C PHE A 119 -13.91 0.82 0.35
N ASN A 120 -12.67 0.82 -0.10
CA ASN A 120 -12.31 0.90 -1.53
C ASN A 120 -12.83 2.16 -2.27
N PHE A 121 -13.20 3.21 -1.55
CA PHE A 121 -13.56 4.49 -2.18
C PHE A 121 -12.34 5.23 -2.70
N PHE A 122 -11.19 5.04 -2.06
CA PHE A 122 -9.93 5.67 -2.42
C PHE A 122 -8.82 4.65 -2.46
N THR A 123 -7.96 4.75 -3.47
CA THR A 123 -6.70 4.01 -3.52
C THR A 123 -5.58 4.93 -3.07
N PHE A 124 -4.94 4.58 -1.98
CA PHE A 124 -3.76 5.28 -1.48
C PHE A 124 -2.51 4.53 -1.94
N TYR A 125 -1.48 5.25 -2.38
CA TYR A 125 -0.23 4.64 -2.76
C TYR A 125 0.99 5.50 -2.40
N ILE A 126 2.10 4.82 -2.20
CA ILE A 126 3.41 5.40 -1.91
C ILE A 126 4.41 4.80 -2.90
N ASN A 127 5.08 5.64 -3.65
CA ASN A 127 6.09 5.23 -4.63
C ASN A 127 7.47 5.14 -3.98
N PHE A 128 8.22 4.13 -4.40
CA PHE A 128 9.61 3.92 -4.00
C PHE A 128 10.47 3.73 -5.25
N ALA A 129 11.76 4.01 -5.13
CA ALA A 129 12.75 3.67 -6.15
C ALA A 129 13.87 2.87 -5.50
N VAL A 130 14.19 1.71 -6.06
CA VAL A 130 15.27 0.84 -5.58
C VAL A 130 16.30 0.67 -6.69
N ILE A 131 17.54 0.97 -6.37
CA ILE A 131 18.68 0.71 -7.25
C ILE A 131 19.31 -0.60 -6.81
N ILE A 132 19.25 -1.61 -7.68
CA ILE A 132 19.95 -2.87 -7.46
C ILE A 132 21.39 -2.66 -7.89
N LYS A 133 22.27 -2.40 -6.93
CA LYS A 133 23.71 -2.54 -7.13
C LYS A 133 24.10 -3.95 -6.70
N ASN A 134 24.93 -4.62 -7.48
CA ASN A 134 25.44 -5.97 -7.24
C ASN A 134 26.27 -6.10 -5.95
N LYS A 135 25.82 -5.51 -4.87
CA LYS A 135 26.35 -5.68 -3.49
C LYS A 135 25.25 -5.28 -2.54
N ILE A 136 24.99 -6.15 -1.58
CA ILE A 136 24.15 -6.02 -0.40
C ILE A 136 23.99 -4.56 0.01
N ASN A 137 22.81 -3.99 -0.19
CA ASN A 137 22.48 -2.73 0.45
C ASN A 137 21.07 -2.85 1.02
N GLU A 138 21.00 -2.83 2.33
CA GLU A 138 19.79 -2.47 3.06
C GLU A 138 19.34 -1.10 2.57
N THR A 139 18.27 -1.08 1.84
CA THR A 139 17.72 0.19 1.38
C THR A 139 16.68 0.65 2.38
N LEU A 140 17.12 1.49 3.28
CA LEU A 140 16.25 2.28 4.15
C LEU A 140 15.55 3.34 3.31
N PHE A 141 14.24 3.28 3.21
CA PHE A 141 13.44 4.32 2.59
C PHE A 141 12.75 5.18 3.62
N ASN A 142 13.17 6.43 3.63
CA ASN A 142 12.48 7.48 4.32
C ASN A 142 12.02 8.54 3.29
N LYS A 143 10.74 8.86 3.37
CA LYS A 143 10.06 10.01 2.79
C LYS A 143 9.39 9.86 1.42
N SER A 144 8.15 9.63 1.55
CA SER A 144 7.09 9.62 0.57
C SER A 144 6.74 11.02 0.05
N LYS A 145 6.58 11.14 -1.27
CA LYS A 145 5.66 12.12 -1.84
C LYS A 145 4.34 11.39 -2.08
N SER A 146 3.37 11.66 -1.24
CA SER A 146 1.98 11.21 -1.43
C SER A 146 1.39 11.98 -2.60
N LYS A 147 0.96 11.26 -3.65
CA LYS A 147 0.14 11.81 -4.71
C LYS A 147 -1.26 11.22 -4.57
N TYR A 148 -2.23 12.07 -4.41
CA TYR A 148 -3.65 11.69 -4.39
C TYR A 148 -4.21 11.81 -5.82
N ILE A 149 -4.96 10.84 -6.25
CA ILE A 149 -5.88 10.93 -7.38
C ILE A 149 -7.24 10.50 -6.90
#